data_7ebca8ef1c069f5368e4f808750074b8
#
_entry.id   7ebca8ef1c069f5368e4f808750074b8
#
_cell.length_a   1.000
_cell.length_b   1.000
_cell.length_c   1.000
_cell.angle_alpha   90.00
_cell.angle_beta   90.00
_cell.angle_gamma   90.00
#
_symmetry.space_group_name_H-M   'P 1'
#
loop_
_entity.id
_entity.type
_entity.pdbx_description
1 polymer ?
#
loop_
_entity_poly.entity_id
_entity_poly.type
_entity_poly.pdbx_seq_one_letter_code
_entity_poly.pdbx_strand_id
1 'polypeptide(L)'
;MPVHERRQHFRIEDQIYFDYKFIEPGTMYTDKQITKELLDHTGKRYLETSEYFQSLDYELAEMTQALALKEPALAHYLNLINAKIEYLARHLLIGEKIQLRKVNISLGGMAFKTKERVKDKTRAKIVIYTKPKMLPIVVNAVVIYSQYHNEGQYHTAVQFEELDKEQEQLLSQHIMIAQQSECQAD
;
A
#
# COMPACT_ATOMS: atom_id res chain seq x y z
N MET A 1 12.73 -23.60 27.34
CA MET A 1 13.48 -23.25 26.13
C MET A 1 12.98 -21.90 25.66
N PRO A 2 13.83 -20.91 25.46
CA PRO A 2 13.37 -19.59 25.02
C PRO A 2 12.86 -19.72 23.58
N VAL A 3 11.65 -19.27 23.35
CA VAL A 3 11.08 -19.13 22.01
C VAL A 3 11.92 -18.06 21.31
N HIS A 4 12.79 -18.48 20.41
CA HIS A 4 13.53 -17.55 19.55
C HIS A 4 12.52 -16.69 18.83
N GLU A 5 12.53 -15.40 19.14
CA GLU A 5 11.76 -14.38 18.45
C GLU A 5 12.23 -14.34 16.98
N ARG A 6 11.53 -15.11 16.13
CA ARG A 6 11.82 -15.24 14.68
C ARG A 6 11.37 -14.02 13.88
N ARG A 7 10.79 -13.00 14.53
CA ARG A 7 10.19 -11.84 13.85
C ARG A 7 11.17 -10.67 13.86
N GLN A 8 11.75 -10.40 12.71
CA GLN A 8 12.69 -9.28 12.52
C GLN A 8 11.99 -7.92 12.37
N HIS A 9 10.68 -7.89 12.07
CA HIS A 9 9.93 -6.66 11.77
C HIS A 9 8.63 -6.60 12.56
N PHE A 10 8.34 -5.41 13.06
CA PHE A 10 7.06 -5.10 13.69
C PHE A 10 5.91 -5.22 12.68
N ARG A 11 4.77 -5.73 13.12
CA ARG A 11 3.57 -5.93 12.28
C ARG A 11 2.41 -5.11 12.82
N ILE A 12 1.62 -4.59 11.91
CA ILE A 12 0.38 -3.87 12.20
C ILE A 12 -0.80 -4.54 11.49
N GLU A 13 -1.99 -4.41 12.06
CA GLU A 13 -3.23 -4.65 11.35
C GLU A 13 -3.69 -3.34 10.73
N ASP A 14 -3.92 -3.33 9.42
CA ASP A 14 -4.39 -2.14 8.72
C ASP A 14 -5.39 -2.50 7.64
N GLN A 15 -6.08 -1.50 7.14
CA GLN A 15 -6.89 -1.57 5.93
C GLN A 15 -6.16 -0.82 4.82
N ILE A 16 -5.75 -1.56 3.79
CA ILE A 16 -5.00 -1.00 2.67
C ILE A 16 -5.62 -1.35 1.33
N TYR A 17 -5.39 -0.50 0.36
CA TYR A 17 -5.67 -0.79 -1.03
C TYR A 17 -4.50 -1.58 -1.60
N PHE A 18 -4.76 -2.77 -2.12
CA PHE A 18 -3.75 -3.58 -2.79
C PHE A 18 -4.38 -4.53 -3.80
N ASP A 19 -3.57 -4.93 -4.77
CA ASP A 19 -3.89 -6.00 -5.71
C ASP A 19 -2.72 -6.96 -5.83
N TYR A 20 -2.97 -8.19 -6.24
CA TYR A 20 -1.95 -9.22 -6.30
C TYR A 20 -2.20 -10.21 -7.43
N LYS A 21 -1.11 -10.80 -7.91
CA LYS A 21 -1.16 -11.92 -8.86
C LYS A 21 -0.19 -12.99 -8.41
N PHE A 22 -0.70 -14.22 -8.24
CA PHE A 22 0.15 -15.40 -8.02
C PHE A 22 0.72 -15.86 -9.36
N ILE A 23 1.99 -16.24 -9.35
CA ILE A 23 2.74 -16.66 -10.54
C ILE A 23 2.94 -18.15 -10.45
N GLU A 24 2.20 -18.91 -11.27
CA GLU A 24 2.35 -20.34 -11.33
C GLU A 24 3.66 -20.76 -12.01
N PRO A 25 4.31 -21.85 -11.55
CA PRO A 25 5.49 -22.38 -12.21
C PRO A 25 5.16 -22.76 -13.67
N GLY A 26 5.93 -22.22 -14.62
CA GLY A 26 5.71 -22.47 -16.05
C GLY A 26 4.88 -21.42 -16.78
N THR A 27 4.43 -20.38 -16.12
CA THR A 27 3.74 -19.26 -16.78
C THR A 27 4.72 -18.47 -17.65
N MET A 28 4.37 -18.27 -18.93
CA MET A 28 5.18 -17.52 -19.90
C MET A 28 5.15 -15.99 -19.70
N TYR A 29 4.52 -15.49 -18.64
CA TYR A 29 4.47 -14.05 -18.38
C TYR A 29 5.81 -13.54 -17.85
N THR A 30 6.36 -12.54 -18.53
CA THR A 30 7.53 -11.83 -18.01
C THR A 30 7.14 -10.96 -16.83
N ASP A 31 8.08 -10.72 -15.92
CA ASP A 31 7.90 -9.83 -14.75
C ASP A 31 7.34 -8.45 -15.13
N LYS A 32 7.79 -7.91 -16.26
CA LYS A 32 7.30 -6.65 -16.82
C LYS A 32 5.82 -6.71 -17.25
N GLN A 33 5.38 -7.84 -17.82
CA GLN A 33 3.99 -8.01 -18.24
C GLN A 33 3.04 -8.09 -17.04
N ILE A 34 3.42 -8.81 -15.97
CA ILE A 34 2.62 -8.91 -14.75
C ILE A 34 2.55 -7.54 -14.06
N THR A 35 3.68 -6.84 -13.95
CA THR A 35 3.70 -5.47 -13.40
C THR A 35 2.82 -4.53 -14.21
N LYS A 36 2.92 -4.60 -15.54
CA LYS A 36 2.08 -3.80 -16.43
C LYS A 36 0.60 -4.12 -16.23
N GLU A 37 0.22 -5.38 -16.16
CA GLU A 37 -1.17 -5.82 -15.97
C GLU A 37 -1.74 -5.38 -14.62
N LEU A 38 -0.97 -5.46 -13.53
CA LEU A 38 -1.36 -4.98 -12.21
C LEU A 38 -1.45 -3.45 -12.16
N LEU A 39 -0.59 -2.74 -12.89
CA LEU A 39 -0.58 -1.28 -12.96
C LEU A 39 -1.49 -0.72 -14.07
N ASP A 40 -1.73 -1.44 -15.19
CA ASP A 40 -2.47 -0.92 -16.36
C ASP A 40 -3.94 -0.59 -16.05
N HIS A 41 -4.52 -1.20 -15.03
CA HIS A 41 -5.89 -0.85 -14.65
C HIS A 41 -5.98 0.47 -13.87
N THR A 42 -4.85 0.97 -13.34
CA THR A 42 -4.83 2.18 -12.52
C THR A 42 -3.46 2.89 -12.52
N GLY A 43 -2.39 2.15 -12.79
CA GLY A 43 -1.05 2.57 -12.39
C GLY A 43 -0.41 3.62 -13.29
N LYS A 44 -0.52 3.53 -14.60
CA LYS A 44 0.18 4.46 -15.48
C LYS A 44 -0.40 5.87 -15.38
N ARG A 45 -1.72 6.00 -15.42
CA ARG A 45 -2.41 7.28 -15.19
C ARG A 45 -2.18 7.81 -13.78
N TYR A 46 -2.12 6.90 -12.80
CA TYR A 46 -1.87 7.28 -11.42
C TYR A 46 -0.46 7.84 -11.25
N LEU A 47 0.57 7.18 -11.78
CA LEU A 47 1.96 7.66 -11.68
C LEU A 47 2.14 9.00 -12.38
N GLU A 48 1.70 9.14 -13.62
CA GLU A 48 1.77 10.40 -14.37
C GLU A 48 1.01 11.54 -13.67
N THR A 49 -0.15 11.23 -13.09
CA THR A 49 -0.97 12.21 -12.37
C THR A 49 -0.40 12.50 -10.98
N SER A 50 0.16 11.51 -10.29
CA SER A 50 0.71 11.67 -8.95
C SER A 50 2.01 12.49 -8.94
N GLU A 51 2.87 12.35 -9.94
CA GLU A 51 4.05 13.21 -10.10
C GLU A 51 3.67 14.66 -10.29
N TYR A 52 2.66 14.91 -11.12
CA TYR A 52 2.13 16.26 -11.33
C TYR A 52 1.50 16.82 -10.04
N PHE A 53 0.69 16.02 -9.34
CA PHE A 53 0.10 16.46 -8.07
C PHE A 53 1.15 16.70 -6.98
N GLN A 54 2.21 15.91 -6.92
CA GLN A 54 3.30 16.13 -5.96
C GLN A 54 4.00 17.48 -6.16
N SER A 55 4.21 17.90 -7.40
CA SER A 55 4.79 19.23 -7.66
C SER A 55 3.87 20.36 -7.20
N LEU A 56 2.55 20.22 -7.44
CA LEU A 56 1.56 21.19 -6.97
C LEU A 56 1.42 21.19 -5.45
N ASP A 57 1.46 20.02 -4.82
CA ASP A 57 1.38 19.89 -3.36
C ASP A 57 2.53 20.62 -2.67
N TYR A 58 3.74 20.59 -3.26
CA TYR A 58 4.88 21.28 -2.71
C TYR A 58 4.68 22.80 -2.77
N GLU A 59 4.27 23.36 -3.91
CA GLU A 59 3.97 24.78 -4.07
C GLU A 59 2.84 25.24 -3.15
N LEU A 60 1.76 24.45 -3.07
CA LEU A 60 0.63 24.73 -2.19
C LEU A 60 1.01 24.70 -0.71
N ALA A 61 1.88 23.78 -0.30
CA ALA A 61 2.36 23.70 1.07
C ALA A 61 3.16 24.95 1.46
N GLU A 62 4.08 25.40 0.61
CA GLU A 62 4.85 26.64 0.85
C GLU A 62 3.94 27.88 0.94
N MET A 63 3.01 28.03 -0.02
CA MET A 63 2.08 29.15 -0.02
C MET A 63 1.15 29.14 1.19
N THR A 64 0.64 27.95 1.56
CA THR A 64 -0.26 27.80 2.71
C THR A 64 0.47 28.07 4.02
N GLN A 65 1.74 27.67 4.14
CA GLN A 65 2.56 27.95 5.31
C GLN A 65 2.83 29.47 5.44
N ALA A 66 3.15 30.13 4.36
CA ALA A 66 3.32 31.58 4.36
C ALA A 66 2.01 32.32 4.72
N LEU A 67 0.88 31.82 4.23
CA LEU A 67 -0.45 32.37 4.52
C LEU A 67 -0.87 32.13 5.98
N ALA A 68 -0.51 30.98 6.57
CA ALA A 68 -0.86 30.62 7.95
C ALA A 68 -0.30 31.61 8.98
N LEU A 69 0.79 32.30 8.65
CA LEU A 69 1.38 33.37 9.49
C LEU A 69 0.55 34.65 9.52
N LYS A 70 -0.23 34.91 8.46
CA LYS A 70 -1.01 36.17 8.31
C LYS A 70 -2.50 35.92 8.52
N GLU A 71 -3.01 34.84 7.96
CA GLU A 71 -4.45 34.50 7.90
C GLU A 71 -4.66 33.04 8.22
N PRO A 72 -4.54 32.61 9.49
CA PRO A 72 -4.57 31.19 9.86
C PRO A 72 -5.90 30.49 9.52
N ALA A 73 -7.02 31.21 9.60
CA ALA A 73 -8.34 30.67 9.25
C ALA A 73 -8.44 30.35 7.74
N LEU A 74 -7.89 31.20 6.89
CA LEU A 74 -7.87 30.98 5.44
C LEU A 74 -6.93 29.83 5.06
N ALA A 75 -5.76 29.75 5.69
CA ALA A 75 -4.84 28.64 5.51
C ALA A 75 -5.49 27.31 5.91
N HIS A 76 -6.22 27.26 7.03
CA HIS A 76 -6.96 26.07 7.44
C HIS A 76 -8.04 25.68 6.42
N TYR A 77 -8.79 26.66 5.90
CA TYR A 77 -9.81 26.41 4.88
C TYR A 77 -9.21 25.84 3.58
N LEU A 78 -8.08 26.37 3.12
CA LEU A 78 -7.36 25.86 1.95
C LEU A 78 -6.86 24.42 2.17
N ASN A 79 -6.35 24.11 3.35
CA ASN A 79 -5.94 22.75 3.70
C ASN A 79 -7.12 21.76 3.65
N LEU A 80 -8.30 22.17 4.11
CA LEU A 80 -9.51 21.34 4.02
C LEU A 80 -9.95 21.09 2.57
N ILE A 81 -9.84 22.11 1.70
CA ILE A 81 -10.13 21.96 0.26
C ILE A 81 -9.13 21.01 -0.37
N ASN A 82 -7.83 21.18 -0.11
CA ASN A 82 -6.80 20.28 -0.60
C ASN A 82 -7.04 18.84 -0.15
N ALA A 83 -7.34 18.62 1.10
CA ALA A 83 -7.67 17.28 1.61
C ALA A 83 -8.87 16.64 0.90
N LYS A 84 -9.90 17.43 0.55
CA LYS A 84 -11.04 16.96 -0.25
C LYS A 84 -10.64 16.60 -1.68
N ILE A 85 -9.82 17.42 -2.32
CA ILE A 85 -9.32 17.18 -3.69
C ILE A 85 -8.48 15.90 -3.72
N GLU A 86 -7.56 15.75 -2.77
CA GLU A 86 -6.76 14.55 -2.62
C GLU A 86 -7.64 13.30 -2.41
N TYR A 87 -8.65 13.39 -1.55
CA TYR A 87 -9.58 12.29 -1.31
C TYR A 87 -10.31 11.87 -2.60
N LEU A 88 -10.83 12.83 -3.36
CA LEU A 88 -11.49 12.58 -4.63
C LEU A 88 -10.53 12.02 -5.69
N ALA A 89 -9.33 12.58 -5.81
CA ALA A 89 -8.31 12.11 -6.72
C ALA A 89 -7.94 10.65 -6.44
N ARG A 90 -7.73 10.29 -5.16
CA ARG A 90 -7.48 8.91 -4.74
C ARG A 90 -8.60 7.97 -5.17
N HIS A 91 -9.86 8.33 -4.93
CA HIS A 91 -11.01 7.48 -5.29
C HIS A 91 -11.16 7.30 -6.80
N LEU A 92 -10.91 8.34 -7.57
CA LEU A 92 -10.97 8.30 -9.03
C LEU A 92 -9.81 7.50 -9.65
N LEU A 93 -8.62 7.60 -9.04
CA LEU A 93 -7.39 7.01 -9.57
C LEU A 93 -7.25 5.52 -9.20
N ILE A 94 -7.71 5.10 -8.03
CA ILE A 94 -7.63 3.69 -7.60
C ILE A 94 -8.63 2.82 -8.36
N GLY A 95 -9.71 3.41 -8.90
CA GLY A 95 -10.74 2.70 -9.66
C GLY A 95 -11.55 1.70 -8.81
N GLU A 96 -12.64 1.17 -9.36
CA GLU A 96 -13.55 0.26 -8.65
C GLU A 96 -12.95 -1.15 -8.40
N LYS A 97 -11.85 -1.51 -9.06
CA LYS A 97 -11.29 -2.87 -9.00
C LYS A 97 -10.42 -3.12 -7.78
N ILE A 98 -9.78 -2.07 -7.24
CA ILE A 98 -8.89 -2.21 -6.09
C ILE A 98 -9.69 -1.95 -4.82
N GLN A 99 -9.86 -3.00 -4.03
CA GLN A 99 -10.66 -2.94 -2.81
C GLN A 99 -9.79 -2.68 -1.58
N LEU A 100 -10.34 -1.92 -0.64
CA LEU A 100 -9.79 -1.77 0.70
C LEU A 100 -9.97 -3.10 1.45
N ARG A 101 -8.88 -3.71 1.90
CA ARG A 101 -8.90 -5.02 2.57
C ARG A 101 -8.08 -4.99 3.84
N LYS A 102 -8.56 -5.72 4.85
CA LYS A 102 -7.81 -5.96 6.10
C LYS A 102 -6.59 -6.82 5.83
N VAL A 103 -5.46 -6.40 6.34
CA VAL A 103 -4.18 -7.10 6.23
C VAL A 103 -3.41 -7.01 7.55
N ASN A 104 -2.49 -7.94 7.74
CA ASN A 104 -1.43 -7.82 8.74
C ASN A 104 -0.13 -7.60 7.97
N ILE A 105 0.50 -6.43 8.13
CA ILE A 105 1.63 -5.99 7.28
C ILE A 105 2.85 -5.58 8.10
N SER A 106 4.02 -5.79 7.56
CA SER A 106 5.32 -5.37 8.07
C SER A 106 6.27 -5.08 6.91
N LEU A 107 7.48 -4.59 7.18
CA LEU A 107 8.52 -4.45 6.16
C LEU A 107 8.95 -5.78 5.52
N GLY A 108 8.81 -6.90 6.23
CA GLY A 108 9.22 -8.23 5.72
C GLY A 108 8.12 -9.01 5.01
N GLY A 109 6.86 -8.55 5.02
CA GLY A 109 5.78 -9.29 4.39
C GLY A 109 4.39 -8.89 4.87
N MET A 110 3.39 -9.56 4.32
CA MET A 110 1.99 -9.32 4.68
C MET A 110 1.19 -10.62 4.73
N ALA A 111 0.07 -10.57 5.45
CA ALA A 111 -0.92 -11.65 5.48
C ALA A 111 -2.31 -11.08 5.20
N PHE A 112 -3.06 -11.77 4.36
CA PHE A 112 -4.38 -11.36 3.89
C PHE A 112 -5.27 -12.55 3.54
N LYS A 113 -6.55 -12.30 3.32
CA LYS A 113 -7.50 -13.35 2.96
C LYS A 113 -7.52 -13.59 1.45
N THR A 114 -7.48 -14.86 1.04
CA THR A 114 -7.63 -15.31 -0.36
C THR A 114 -8.84 -16.22 -0.49
N LYS A 115 -9.43 -16.28 -1.69
CA LYS A 115 -10.58 -17.17 -1.98
C LYS A 115 -10.15 -18.63 -2.14
N GLU A 116 -8.94 -18.85 -2.60
CA GLU A 116 -8.40 -20.18 -2.89
C GLU A 116 -7.11 -20.43 -2.11
N ARG A 117 -6.85 -21.71 -1.85
CA ARG A 117 -5.60 -22.12 -1.25
C ARG A 117 -4.46 -21.93 -2.23
N VAL A 118 -3.40 -21.26 -1.79
CA VAL A 118 -2.19 -21.07 -2.56
C VAL A 118 -1.11 -22.02 -2.06
N LYS A 119 -0.37 -22.65 -2.97
CA LYS A 119 0.74 -23.53 -2.61
C LYS A 119 1.87 -22.72 -1.97
N ASP A 120 2.51 -23.30 -0.95
CA ASP A 120 3.70 -22.73 -0.35
C ASP A 120 4.81 -22.53 -1.41
N LYS A 121 5.61 -21.50 -1.24
CA LYS A 121 6.68 -21.10 -2.19
C LYS A 121 6.18 -20.63 -3.56
N THR A 122 4.87 -20.44 -3.75
CA THR A 122 4.36 -19.77 -4.95
C THR A 122 4.83 -18.32 -4.94
N ARG A 123 5.37 -17.84 -6.06
CA ARG A 123 5.73 -16.44 -6.23
C ARG A 123 4.46 -15.60 -6.40
N ALA A 124 4.52 -14.40 -5.90
CA ALA A 124 3.46 -13.42 -6.07
C ALA A 124 4.06 -12.07 -6.43
N LYS A 125 3.32 -11.29 -7.18
CA LYS A 125 3.57 -9.87 -7.38
C LYS A 125 2.41 -9.10 -6.77
N ILE A 126 2.72 -8.10 -5.96
CA ILE A 126 1.73 -7.35 -5.19
C ILE A 126 1.95 -5.87 -5.43
N VAL A 127 0.87 -5.14 -5.69
CA VAL A 127 0.86 -3.69 -5.72
C VAL A 127 0.19 -3.20 -4.45
N ILE A 128 0.89 -2.40 -3.65
CA ILE A 128 0.40 -1.84 -2.39
C ILE A 128 0.35 -0.33 -2.54
N TYR A 129 -0.78 0.28 -2.18
CA TYR A 129 -0.94 1.74 -2.19
C TYR A 129 -0.69 2.28 -0.79
N THR A 130 0.45 2.96 -0.61
CA THR A 130 0.95 3.41 0.69
C THR A 130 0.36 4.76 1.11
N LYS A 131 -0.03 4.87 2.38
CA LYS A 131 -0.45 6.15 2.98
C LYS A 131 0.78 7.04 3.27
N PRO A 132 0.64 8.37 3.31
CA PRO A 132 -0.59 9.15 3.12
C PRO A 132 -0.93 9.42 1.66
N LYS A 133 0.05 9.39 0.76
CA LYS A 133 -0.08 9.85 -0.63
C LYS A 133 -0.65 8.81 -1.59
N MET A 134 -0.97 7.62 -1.11
CA MET A 134 -1.47 6.50 -1.92
C MET A 134 -0.54 6.12 -3.08
N LEU A 135 0.77 6.22 -2.86
CA LEU A 135 1.77 5.86 -3.85
C LEU A 135 1.82 4.34 -4.01
N PRO A 136 1.76 3.82 -5.25
CA PRO A 136 1.87 2.39 -5.49
C PRO A 136 3.31 1.94 -5.35
N ILE A 137 3.54 0.92 -4.56
CA ILE A 137 4.78 0.14 -4.57
C ILE A 137 4.50 -1.25 -5.12
N VAL A 138 5.36 -1.73 -6.00
CA VAL A 138 5.25 -3.07 -6.60
C VAL A 138 6.30 -3.96 -5.97
N VAL A 139 5.86 -4.94 -5.21
CA VAL A 139 6.76 -5.85 -4.49
C VAL A 139 6.65 -7.27 -5.04
N ASN A 140 7.80 -7.95 -5.11
CA ASN A 140 7.85 -9.38 -5.31
C ASN A 140 7.73 -10.08 -3.97
N ALA A 141 7.01 -11.19 -3.92
CA ALA A 141 6.77 -11.90 -2.69
C ALA A 141 6.72 -13.42 -2.93
N VAL A 142 6.90 -14.17 -1.85
CA VAL A 142 6.80 -15.62 -1.85
C VAL A 142 5.81 -16.06 -0.79
N VAL A 143 4.89 -16.95 -1.14
CA VAL A 143 3.91 -17.52 -0.21
C VAL A 143 4.62 -18.39 0.82
N ILE A 144 4.44 -18.08 2.10
CA ILE A 144 4.98 -18.85 3.23
C ILE A 144 4.02 -19.92 3.67
N TYR A 145 2.73 -19.57 3.76
CA TYR A 145 1.64 -20.52 4.03
C TYR A 145 0.30 -19.98 3.54
N SER A 146 -0.63 -20.91 3.30
CA SER A 146 -2.02 -20.60 3.03
C SER A 146 -2.89 -21.61 3.78
N GLN A 147 -3.51 -21.19 4.87
CA GLN A 147 -4.29 -22.00 5.78
C GLN A 147 -5.77 -21.67 5.70
N TYR A 148 -6.61 -22.69 5.76
CA TYR A 148 -8.06 -22.52 5.77
C TYR A 148 -8.48 -21.63 6.95
N HIS A 149 -9.27 -20.63 6.66
CA HIS A 149 -9.94 -19.78 7.63
C HIS A 149 -11.45 -20.02 7.53
N ASN A 150 -12.25 -19.37 8.32
CA ASN A 150 -13.70 -19.55 8.29
C ASN A 150 -14.31 -19.09 6.94
N GLU A 151 -15.49 -19.59 6.61
CA GLU A 151 -16.32 -19.13 5.47
C GLU A 151 -15.72 -19.36 4.06
N GLY A 152 -14.94 -20.43 3.87
CA GLY A 152 -14.39 -20.73 2.55
C GLY A 152 -13.25 -19.82 2.10
N GLN A 153 -12.64 -19.10 3.04
CA GLN A 153 -11.49 -18.24 2.80
C GLN A 153 -10.22 -18.85 3.38
N TYR A 154 -9.08 -18.48 2.82
CA TYR A 154 -7.77 -18.88 3.30
C TYR A 154 -7.03 -17.65 3.83
N HIS A 155 -6.35 -17.81 4.94
CA HIS A 155 -5.40 -16.82 5.46
C HIS A 155 -4.04 -17.13 4.84
N THR A 156 -3.60 -16.28 3.92
CA THR A 156 -2.38 -16.45 3.14
C THR A 156 -1.35 -15.43 3.59
N ALA A 157 -0.17 -15.92 3.99
CA ALA A 157 0.96 -15.09 4.35
C ALA A 157 2.04 -15.15 3.28
N VAL A 158 2.57 -13.99 2.94
CA VAL A 158 3.65 -13.82 1.99
C VAL A 158 4.81 -13.10 2.65
N GLN A 159 6.01 -13.46 2.25
CA GLN A 159 7.25 -12.76 2.57
C GLN A 159 7.65 -11.93 1.35
N PHE A 160 7.96 -10.66 1.56
CA PHE A 160 8.50 -9.82 0.51
C PHE A 160 9.92 -10.28 0.17
N GLU A 161 10.24 -10.30 -1.10
CA GLU A 161 11.61 -10.38 -1.58
C GLU A 161 12.29 -9.02 -1.31
N GLU A 162 13.52 -8.87 -1.73
CA GLU A 162 14.31 -7.67 -1.48
C GLU A 162 13.59 -6.39 -1.96
N LEU A 163 13.28 -5.50 -1.02
CA LEU A 163 12.73 -4.18 -1.32
C LEU A 163 13.88 -3.23 -1.68
N ASP A 164 13.69 -2.39 -2.68
CA ASP A 164 14.61 -1.27 -2.88
C ASP A 164 14.43 -0.19 -1.79
N LYS A 165 15.37 0.73 -1.71
CA LYS A 165 15.38 1.76 -0.66
C LYS A 165 14.14 2.66 -0.68
N GLU A 166 13.61 2.95 -1.86
CA GLU A 166 12.43 3.80 -2.02
C GLU A 166 11.17 3.07 -1.57
N GLN A 167 11.02 1.81 -1.97
CA GLN A 167 9.92 0.94 -1.53
C GLN A 167 9.94 0.75 -0.02
N GLU A 168 11.11 0.48 0.57
CA GLU A 168 11.28 0.33 2.01
C GLU A 168 10.91 1.61 2.75
N GLN A 169 11.32 2.77 2.26
CA GLN A 169 11.01 4.06 2.85
C GLN A 169 9.49 4.35 2.81
N LEU A 170 8.83 4.14 1.66
CA LEU A 170 7.40 4.35 1.51
C LEU A 170 6.59 3.41 2.39
N LEU A 171 6.97 2.14 2.46
CA LEU A 171 6.30 1.15 3.29
C LEU A 171 6.52 1.43 4.79
N SER A 172 7.73 1.82 5.19
CA SER A 172 8.05 2.21 6.57
C SER A 172 7.23 3.42 7.01
N GLN A 173 7.13 4.45 6.16
CA GLN A 173 6.32 5.63 6.43
C GLN A 173 4.83 5.25 6.59
N HIS A 174 4.31 4.40 5.72
CA HIS A 174 2.94 3.90 5.81
C HIS A 174 2.66 3.19 7.14
N ILE A 175 3.55 2.26 7.55
CA ILE A 175 3.43 1.52 8.80
C ILE A 175 3.44 2.47 10.01
N MET A 176 4.33 3.45 10.01
CA MET A 176 4.44 4.43 11.09
C MET A 176 3.16 5.29 11.23
N ILE A 177 2.58 5.73 10.12
CA ILE A 177 1.33 6.51 10.12
C ILE A 177 0.16 5.66 10.63
N ALA A 178 0.07 4.40 10.20
CA ALA A 178 -0.98 3.50 10.66
C ALA A 178 -0.90 3.25 12.17
N GLN A 179 0.31 3.06 12.73
CA GLN A 179 0.53 2.93 14.17
C GLN A 179 0.08 4.16 14.95
N GLN A 180 0.40 5.36 14.45
CA GLN A 180 -0.01 6.60 15.12
C GLN A 180 -1.54 6.77 15.15
N SER A 181 -2.21 6.30 14.10
CA SER A 181 -3.68 6.36 14.01
C SER A 181 -4.36 5.38 14.98
N GLU A 182 -3.77 4.22 15.25
CA GLU A 182 -4.27 3.26 16.25
C GLU A 182 -4.13 3.81 17.68
N CYS A 183 -2.99 4.43 18.00
CA CYS A 183 -2.75 5.01 19.33
C CYS A 183 -3.63 6.25 19.65
N GLN A 184 -4.29 6.87 18.68
CA GLN A 184 -5.19 8.00 18.88
C GLN A 184 -6.67 7.58 19.00
N ALA A 185 -6.99 6.33 18.71
CA ALA A 185 -8.35 5.80 18.76
C ALA A 185 -8.70 5.09 20.09
N ASP A 186 -7.72 4.88 20.95
CA ASP A 186 -7.85 4.40 22.35
C ASP A 186 -7.82 5.59 23.33
#